data_e2e56ed99ab5812d2a055634976a9101
#
_entry.id   e2e56ed99ab5812d2a055634976a9101
#
_cell.length_a   1.000
_cell.length_b   1.000
_cell.length_c   1.000
_cell.angle_alpha   90.00
_cell.angle_beta   90.00
_cell.angle_gamma   90.00
#
_symmetry.space_group_name_H-M   'P 1'
#
loop_
_entity.id
_entity.type
_entity.pdbx_description
1 polymer ?
#
loop_
_entity_poly.entity_id
_entity_poly.type
_entity_poly.pdbx_seq_one_letter_code
_entity_poly.pdbx_strand_id
1 'polypeptide(L)'
;MYHWRVLPDGGHPLPEELADVDHAVAYWGGGPQIRHRIEAVRDSSASLVLFLEYIPQNLHDWLGAQVNAGGEAAEQACAMIDRELDAGISFMNSRGLLHVDAHFQNILTDGHRLYLADYGLAISSSFDLTPHEAAFLDAHRDYDRGYAATHLVNWLAVALYGHGPDERRAFVRSSAQGVPPTGIPAALADLIVRDAPVAAVMGEFYRRFQRESRAVPYPAAEVRRQLRTRRPPEPPVVPDAQAERPEAAGR
;
A
#
# COMPACT_ATOMS: atom_id res chain seq x y z
N MET A 1 12.77 14.28 5.75
CA MET A 1 14.12 14.24 5.13
C MET A 1 14.96 15.31 5.78
N TYR A 2 16.13 14.94 6.33
CA TYR A 2 17.05 15.89 7.01
C TYR A 2 18.01 16.55 6.02
N HIS A 3 18.52 15.74 5.06
CA HIS A 3 19.54 16.21 4.13
C HIS A 3 19.60 15.32 2.88
N TRP A 4 20.23 15.80 1.83
CA TRP A 4 20.57 15.02 0.64
C TRP A 4 21.94 15.43 0.08
N ARG A 5 22.60 14.51 -0.63
CA ARG A 5 23.88 14.76 -1.33
C ARG A 5 23.93 13.98 -2.63
N VAL A 6 24.55 14.56 -3.62
CA VAL A 6 25.01 13.84 -4.80
C VAL A 6 26.47 13.49 -4.57
N LEU A 7 26.79 12.21 -4.57
CA LEU A 7 28.15 11.71 -4.46
C LEU A 7 28.60 11.24 -5.84
N PRO A 8 29.74 11.80 -6.38
CA PRO A 8 30.32 11.26 -7.58
C PRO A 8 30.95 9.90 -7.21
N ASP A 9 30.46 8.85 -7.75
CA ASP A 9 30.99 7.50 -7.58
C ASP A 9 31.00 6.78 -8.93
N GLY A 10 31.99 5.94 -9.11
CA GLY A 10 32.17 5.16 -10.33
C GLY A 10 31.40 3.86 -10.29
N GLY A 11 30.10 3.91 -10.64
CA GLY A 11 29.28 2.73 -10.89
C GLY A 11 29.24 1.70 -9.76
N HIS A 12 28.15 1.66 -9.02
CA HIS A 12 27.91 0.53 -8.13
C HIS A 12 27.47 -0.71 -8.93
N PRO A 13 27.77 -1.93 -8.46
CA PRO A 13 27.20 -3.12 -9.05
C PRO A 13 25.66 -3.00 -8.98
N LEU A 14 25.00 -3.45 -10.03
CA LEU A 14 23.54 -3.54 -10.02
C LEU A 14 23.08 -4.38 -8.82
N PRO A 15 21.92 -4.08 -8.24
CA PRO A 15 21.27 -4.96 -7.28
C PRO A 15 21.17 -6.38 -7.84
N GLU A 16 21.17 -7.39 -6.96
CA GLU A 16 21.21 -8.81 -7.35
C GLU A 16 20.09 -9.17 -8.35
N GLU A 17 18.88 -8.62 -8.14
CA GLU A 17 17.71 -8.83 -9.01
C GLU A 17 17.84 -8.20 -10.41
N LEU A 18 18.78 -7.27 -10.61
CA LEU A 18 19.08 -6.62 -11.89
C LEU A 18 20.41 -7.06 -12.49
N ALA A 19 21.20 -7.88 -11.78
CA ALA A 19 22.53 -8.28 -12.18
C ALA A 19 22.55 -9.05 -13.52
N ASP A 20 21.55 -9.92 -13.73
CA ASP A 20 21.26 -10.51 -15.04
C ASP A 20 20.27 -9.61 -15.80
N VAL A 21 20.82 -8.71 -16.62
CA VAL A 21 20.04 -7.72 -17.38
C VAL A 21 19.00 -8.38 -18.31
N ASP A 22 19.35 -9.50 -18.95
CA ASP A 22 18.43 -10.18 -19.86
C ASP A 22 17.26 -10.79 -19.12
N HIS A 23 17.53 -11.42 -17.99
CA HIS A 23 16.49 -11.96 -17.11
C HIS A 23 15.60 -10.84 -16.56
N ALA A 24 16.18 -9.76 -16.06
CA ALA A 24 15.44 -8.62 -15.53
C ALA A 24 14.55 -7.96 -16.61
N VAL A 25 15.08 -7.77 -17.82
CA VAL A 25 14.30 -7.25 -18.96
C VAL A 25 13.12 -8.16 -19.28
N ALA A 26 13.32 -9.48 -19.34
CA ALA A 26 12.27 -10.44 -19.60
C ALA A 26 11.21 -10.45 -18.49
N TYR A 27 11.64 -10.41 -17.23
CA TYR A 27 10.75 -10.33 -16.05
C TYR A 27 9.82 -9.11 -16.10
N TRP A 28 10.35 -7.93 -16.48
CA TRP A 28 9.58 -6.69 -16.56
C TRP A 28 8.76 -6.55 -17.87
N GLY A 29 8.67 -7.60 -18.68
CA GLY A 29 7.81 -7.63 -19.85
C GLY A 29 8.53 -7.35 -21.17
N GLY A 30 9.87 -7.26 -21.16
CA GLY A 30 10.69 -7.06 -22.36
C GLY A 30 10.71 -5.62 -22.85
N GLY A 31 11.53 -5.38 -23.87
CA GLY A 31 11.57 -4.09 -24.57
C GLY A 31 12.85 -3.28 -24.34
N PRO A 32 13.21 -2.44 -25.33
CA PRO A 32 14.44 -1.68 -25.31
C PRO A 32 14.46 -0.59 -24.22
N GLN A 33 13.29 -0.05 -23.83
CA GLN A 33 13.20 0.99 -22.81
C GLN A 33 13.57 0.46 -21.43
N ILE A 34 13.14 -0.77 -21.11
CA ILE A 34 13.47 -1.42 -19.82
C ILE A 34 14.98 -1.69 -19.77
N ARG A 35 15.53 -2.27 -20.85
CA ARG A 35 16.97 -2.49 -20.97
C ARG A 35 17.75 -1.19 -20.78
N HIS A 36 17.38 -0.14 -21.51
CA HIS A 36 18.05 1.16 -21.42
C HIS A 36 18.02 1.72 -19.99
N ARG A 37 16.89 1.58 -19.28
CA ARG A 37 16.79 2.04 -17.88
C ARG A 37 17.74 1.26 -16.96
N ILE A 38 17.82 -0.07 -17.07
CA ILE A 38 18.71 -0.91 -16.25
C ILE A 38 20.18 -0.56 -16.56
N GLU A 39 20.52 -0.44 -17.83
CA GLU A 39 21.87 -0.07 -18.27
C GLU A 39 22.27 1.35 -17.80
N ALA A 40 21.32 2.31 -17.84
CA ALA A 40 21.55 3.66 -17.33
C ALA A 40 21.81 3.69 -15.81
N VAL A 41 21.18 2.80 -15.04
CA VAL A 41 21.51 2.64 -13.60
C VAL A 41 22.91 2.08 -13.44
N ARG A 42 23.29 1.05 -14.20
CA ARG A 42 24.64 0.48 -14.17
C ARG A 42 25.73 1.49 -14.54
N ASP A 43 25.44 2.31 -15.55
CA ASP A 43 26.39 3.27 -16.12
C ASP A 43 26.31 4.65 -15.41
N SER A 44 25.57 4.73 -14.28
CA SER A 44 25.45 5.95 -13.49
C SER A 44 26.81 6.41 -12.95
N SER A 45 27.08 7.71 -12.98
CA SER A 45 28.33 8.34 -12.53
C SER A 45 28.22 9.00 -11.14
N ALA A 46 27.03 8.92 -10.53
CA ALA A 46 26.78 9.53 -9.24
C ALA A 46 25.59 8.86 -8.54
N SER A 47 25.61 8.88 -7.21
CA SER A 47 24.51 8.44 -6.35
C SER A 47 23.85 9.61 -5.63
N LEU A 48 22.52 9.62 -5.59
CA LEU A 48 21.77 10.53 -4.74
C LEU A 48 21.54 9.89 -3.36
N VAL A 49 22.21 10.42 -2.33
CA VAL A 49 22.11 9.94 -0.95
C VAL A 49 21.11 10.79 -0.19
N LEU A 50 20.11 10.15 0.41
CA LEU A 50 19.08 10.78 1.23
C LEU A 50 19.31 10.45 2.70
N PHE A 51 19.31 11.46 3.57
CA PHE A 51 19.36 11.30 5.02
C PHE A 51 17.95 11.49 5.56
N LEU A 52 17.34 10.40 5.96
CA LEU A 52 15.97 10.33 6.41
C LEU A 52 15.89 10.09 7.92
N GLU A 53 14.74 10.37 8.51
CA GLU A 53 14.42 9.91 9.86
C GLU A 53 14.43 8.38 9.90
N TYR A 54 15.01 7.84 10.96
CA TYR A 54 14.99 6.39 11.17
C TYR A 54 13.65 5.99 11.77
N ILE A 55 12.91 5.15 11.06
CA ILE A 55 11.67 4.53 11.53
C ILE A 55 11.98 3.04 11.76
N PRO A 56 11.69 2.49 12.97
CA PRO A 56 12.32 1.25 13.42
C PRO A 56 11.82 -0.02 12.71
N GLN A 57 10.59 -0.04 12.19
CA GLN A 57 9.97 -1.25 11.66
C GLN A 57 9.23 -1.00 10.35
N ASN A 58 9.16 -2.01 9.49
CA ASN A 58 8.19 -2.01 8.41
C ASN A 58 6.82 -2.51 8.91
N LEU A 59 5.78 -2.14 8.19
CA LEU A 59 4.40 -2.47 8.58
C LEU A 59 4.13 -3.97 8.53
N HIS A 60 4.76 -4.70 7.60
CA HIS A 60 4.58 -6.15 7.47
C HIS A 60 4.96 -6.89 8.75
N ASP A 61 6.16 -6.62 9.28
CA ASP A 61 6.69 -7.29 10.46
C ASP A 61 5.98 -6.83 11.73
N TRP A 62 5.75 -5.52 11.84
CA TRP A 62 5.04 -4.95 12.98
C TRP A 62 3.61 -5.51 13.10
N LEU A 63 2.83 -5.51 12.02
CA LEU A 63 1.46 -6.06 12.02
C LEU A 63 1.47 -7.56 12.32
N GLY A 64 2.46 -8.29 11.81
CA GLY A 64 2.65 -9.71 12.15
C GLY A 64 2.79 -9.95 13.64
N ALA A 65 3.56 -9.13 14.33
CA ALA A 65 3.70 -9.19 15.78
C ALA A 65 2.38 -8.90 16.52
N GLN A 66 1.61 -7.87 16.06
CA GLN A 66 0.32 -7.52 16.67
C GLN A 66 -0.74 -8.62 16.45
N VAL A 67 -0.82 -9.18 15.25
CA VAL A 67 -1.76 -10.27 14.94
C VAL A 67 -1.41 -11.54 15.72
N ASN A 68 -0.13 -11.86 15.87
CA ASN A 68 0.32 -13.00 16.68
C ASN A 68 0.03 -12.80 18.18
N ALA A 69 0.05 -11.57 18.69
CA ALA A 69 -0.37 -11.26 20.06
C ALA A 69 -1.88 -11.47 20.25
N GLY A 70 -2.66 -11.31 19.17
CA GLY A 70 -4.10 -11.56 19.17
C GLY A 70 -4.94 -10.53 19.93
N GLY A 71 -6.24 -10.82 20.07
CA GLY A 71 -7.16 -10.01 20.87
C GLY A 71 -7.14 -8.52 20.53
N GLU A 72 -7.11 -7.69 21.57
CA GLU A 72 -7.15 -6.22 21.46
C GLU A 72 -5.97 -5.63 20.68
N ALA A 73 -4.77 -6.24 20.76
CA ALA A 73 -3.61 -5.76 20.02
C ALA A 73 -3.81 -5.86 18.50
N ALA A 74 -4.35 -6.96 18.02
CA ALA A 74 -4.67 -7.14 16.59
C ALA A 74 -5.76 -6.17 16.13
N GLU A 75 -6.81 -5.97 16.93
CA GLU A 75 -7.91 -5.05 16.60
C GLU A 75 -7.43 -3.60 16.53
N GLN A 76 -6.68 -3.14 17.54
CA GLN A 76 -6.13 -1.78 17.58
C GLN A 76 -5.15 -1.54 16.43
N ALA A 77 -4.28 -2.51 16.12
CA ALA A 77 -3.36 -2.42 15.00
C ALA A 77 -4.10 -2.28 13.67
N CYS A 78 -5.09 -3.13 13.41
CA CYS A 78 -5.87 -3.07 12.16
C CYS A 78 -6.68 -1.77 12.04
N ALA A 79 -7.27 -1.29 13.13
CA ALA A 79 -7.98 -0.02 13.14
C ALA A 79 -7.05 1.19 12.89
N MET A 80 -5.84 1.16 13.45
CA MET A 80 -4.81 2.17 13.20
C MET A 80 -4.38 2.17 11.73
N ILE A 81 -4.06 0.98 11.19
CA ILE A 81 -3.63 0.83 9.80
C ILE A 81 -4.71 1.33 8.83
N ASP A 82 -5.96 0.94 9.04
CA ASP A 82 -7.08 1.35 8.19
C ASP A 82 -7.21 2.87 8.12
N ARG A 83 -7.17 3.53 9.27
CA ARG A 83 -7.24 4.98 9.37
C ARG A 83 -6.03 5.68 8.74
N GLU A 84 -4.82 5.24 9.08
CA GLU A 84 -3.58 5.89 8.65
C GLU A 84 -3.31 5.67 7.16
N LEU A 85 -3.62 4.48 6.61
CA LEU A 85 -3.51 4.22 5.17
C LEU A 85 -4.47 5.11 4.37
N ASP A 86 -5.75 5.19 4.78
CA ASP A 86 -6.71 6.03 4.08
C ASP A 86 -6.32 7.52 4.13
N ALA A 87 -5.88 8.01 5.31
CA ALA A 87 -5.43 9.39 5.48
C ALA A 87 -4.17 9.69 4.67
N GLY A 88 -3.14 8.84 4.76
CA GLY A 88 -1.86 9.03 4.06
C GLY A 88 -2.01 8.98 2.54
N ILE A 89 -2.72 8.00 2.02
CA ILE A 89 -2.97 7.85 0.59
C ILE A 89 -3.84 8.99 0.07
N SER A 90 -4.90 9.36 0.80
CA SER A 90 -5.75 10.50 0.43
C SER A 90 -4.96 11.80 0.39
N PHE A 91 -4.05 12.02 1.34
CA PHE A 91 -3.15 13.17 1.34
C PHE A 91 -2.24 13.21 0.10
N MET A 92 -1.57 12.09 -0.23
CA MET A 92 -0.72 12.01 -1.42
C MET A 92 -1.51 12.26 -2.71
N ASN A 93 -2.65 11.59 -2.86
CA ASN A 93 -3.49 11.71 -4.05
C ASN A 93 -4.03 13.14 -4.21
N SER A 94 -4.34 13.83 -3.11
CA SER A 94 -4.75 15.25 -3.14
C SER A 94 -3.65 16.20 -3.66
N ARG A 95 -2.39 15.75 -3.58
CA ARG A 95 -1.20 16.47 -4.12
C ARG A 95 -0.80 15.97 -5.50
N GLY A 96 -1.62 15.13 -6.14
CA GLY A 96 -1.32 14.55 -7.45
C GLY A 96 -0.17 13.56 -7.46
N LEU A 97 0.10 12.91 -6.32
CA LEU A 97 1.14 11.90 -6.16
C LEU A 97 0.49 10.51 -6.02
N LEU A 98 0.92 9.57 -6.85
CA LEU A 98 0.65 8.13 -6.70
C LEU A 98 1.94 7.42 -6.29
N HIS A 99 1.85 6.57 -5.29
CA HIS A 99 2.99 5.74 -4.85
C HIS A 99 3.23 4.57 -5.77
N VAL A 100 2.16 3.93 -6.22
CA VAL A 100 2.11 2.77 -7.13
C VAL A 100 2.59 1.46 -6.49
N ASP A 101 3.48 1.52 -5.49
CA ASP A 101 4.09 0.35 -4.85
C ASP A 101 4.01 0.38 -3.31
N ALA A 102 2.86 0.81 -2.76
CA ALA A 102 2.64 0.95 -1.32
C ALA A 102 2.33 -0.40 -0.63
N HIS A 103 3.19 -1.42 -0.81
CA HIS A 103 3.08 -2.66 -0.05
C HIS A 103 3.65 -2.50 1.37
N PHE A 104 3.32 -3.42 2.28
CA PHE A 104 3.61 -3.26 3.71
C PHE A 104 5.11 -3.26 4.07
N GLN A 105 5.99 -3.71 3.19
CA GLN A 105 7.43 -3.57 3.37
C GLN A 105 7.94 -2.16 3.01
N ASN A 106 7.21 -1.43 2.12
CA ASN A 106 7.49 -0.03 1.76
C ASN A 106 6.75 0.98 2.66
N ILE A 107 6.04 0.49 3.68
CA ILE A 107 5.41 1.33 4.70
C ILE A 107 6.10 1.05 6.02
N LEU A 108 6.62 2.10 6.64
CA LEU A 108 7.28 2.03 7.93
C LEU A 108 6.33 2.46 9.05
N THR A 109 6.61 2.06 10.28
CA THR A 109 5.81 2.44 11.45
C THR A 109 6.64 2.56 12.72
N ASP A 110 6.23 3.48 13.58
CA ASP A 110 6.68 3.61 14.96
C ASP A 110 5.69 2.98 15.96
N GLY A 111 4.67 2.28 15.44
CA GLY A 111 3.57 1.70 16.22
C GLY A 111 2.37 2.64 16.43
N HIS A 112 2.47 3.91 16.03
CA HIS A 112 1.42 4.92 16.18
C HIS A 112 1.01 5.56 14.86
N ARG A 113 1.94 5.66 13.91
CA ARG A 113 1.77 6.29 12.60
C ARG A 113 2.37 5.42 11.51
N LEU A 114 1.92 5.68 10.28
CA LEU A 114 2.47 5.08 9.07
C LEU A 114 3.27 6.12 8.28
N TYR A 115 4.39 5.67 7.73
CA TYR A 115 5.31 6.46 6.92
C TYR A 115 5.53 5.73 5.60
N LEU A 116 5.01 6.29 4.51
CA LEU A 116 5.25 5.72 3.19
C LEU A 116 6.71 5.99 2.77
N ALA A 117 7.38 4.96 2.27
CA ALA A 117 8.78 4.97 1.88
C ALA A 117 8.91 4.32 0.49
N ASP A 118 10.11 4.40 -0.08
CA ASP A 118 10.42 3.87 -1.42
C ASP A 118 9.52 4.40 -2.54
N TYR A 119 9.72 5.66 -2.87
CA TYR A 119 9.01 6.34 -3.97
C TYR A 119 9.64 6.07 -5.36
N GLY A 120 10.43 5.00 -5.51
CA GLY A 120 11.12 4.67 -6.76
C GLY A 120 10.21 4.43 -7.96
N LEU A 121 8.96 4.04 -7.74
CA LEU A 121 7.93 3.86 -8.77
C LEU A 121 6.86 4.97 -8.77
N ALA A 122 6.99 5.97 -7.91
CA ALA A 122 5.98 7.00 -7.78
C ALA A 122 5.85 7.87 -9.03
N ILE A 123 4.63 8.32 -9.31
CA ILE A 123 4.32 9.27 -10.38
C ILE A 123 3.61 10.49 -9.80
N SER A 124 3.99 11.69 -10.24
CA SER A 124 3.43 12.94 -9.75
C SER A 124 2.95 13.83 -10.89
N SER A 125 1.82 14.50 -10.67
CA SER A 125 1.33 15.55 -11.58
C SER A 125 2.27 16.76 -11.67
N SER A 126 3.25 16.86 -10.78
CA SER A 126 4.29 17.91 -10.81
C SER A 126 5.49 17.55 -11.69
N PHE A 127 5.54 16.34 -12.22
CA PHE A 127 6.57 15.93 -13.19
C PHE A 127 6.24 16.48 -14.57
N ASP A 128 7.25 16.60 -15.43
CA ASP A 128 7.09 16.93 -16.84
C ASP A 128 6.54 15.72 -17.61
N LEU A 129 5.24 15.48 -17.44
CA LEU A 129 4.55 14.32 -17.99
C LEU A 129 4.17 14.55 -19.46
N THR A 130 4.41 13.54 -20.29
CA THR A 130 3.80 13.48 -21.62
C THR A 130 2.27 13.37 -21.49
N PRO A 131 1.50 13.70 -22.55
CA PRO A 131 0.04 13.52 -22.54
C PRO A 131 -0.41 12.09 -22.21
N HIS A 132 0.39 11.08 -22.61
CA HIS A 132 0.10 9.67 -22.30
C HIS A 132 0.30 9.36 -20.81
N GLU A 133 1.38 9.85 -20.20
CA GLU A 133 1.66 9.69 -18.77
C GLU A 133 0.65 10.46 -17.90
N ALA A 134 0.23 11.65 -18.31
CA ALA A 134 -0.83 12.38 -17.64
C ALA A 134 -2.17 11.62 -17.68
N ALA A 135 -2.52 11.05 -18.83
CA ALA A 135 -3.72 10.20 -18.96
C ALA A 135 -3.62 8.92 -18.11
N PHE A 136 -2.42 8.32 -18.02
CA PHE A 136 -2.16 7.20 -17.13
C PHE A 136 -2.38 7.57 -15.67
N LEU A 137 -1.79 8.69 -15.21
CA LEU A 137 -1.97 9.21 -13.85
C LEU A 137 -3.46 9.41 -13.52
N ASP A 138 -4.20 10.04 -14.43
CA ASP A 138 -5.64 10.27 -14.26
C ASP A 138 -6.45 8.98 -14.17
N ALA A 139 -6.14 8.00 -15.00
CA ALA A 139 -6.81 6.71 -14.99
C ALA A 139 -6.55 5.92 -13.69
N HIS A 140 -5.40 6.13 -13.04
CA HIS A 140 -4.94 5.37 -11.89
C HIS A 140 -5.08 6.12 -10.54
N ARG A 141 -5.82 7.23 -10.48
CA ARG A 141 -5.98 8.05 -9.25
C ARG A 141 -6.42 7.27 -8.02
N ASP A 142 -7.21 6.22 -8.21
CA ASP A 142 -7.72 5.38 -7.12
C ASP A 142 -6.87 4.12 -6.90
N TYR A 143 -5.75 3.97 -7.61
CA TYR A 143 -4.93 2.76 -7.59
C TYR A 143 -4.38 2.45 -6.20
N ASP A 144 -3.71 3.41 -5.55
CA ASP A 144 -3.09 3.20 -4.24
C ASP A 144 -4.11 2.82 -3.16
N ARG A 145 -5.33 3.39 -3.21
CA ARG A 145 -6.42 3.04 -2.29
C ARG A 145 -6.90 1.60 -2.52
N GLY A 146 -7.10 1.23 -3.78
CA GLY A 146 -7.47 -0.14 -4.17
C GLY A 146 -6.37 -1.14 -3.81
N TYR A 147 -5.10 -0.77 -4.04
CA TYR A 147 -3.93 -1.58 -3.72
C TYR A 147 -3.79 -1.81 -2.22
N ALA A 148 -3.84 -0.77 -1.40
CA ALA A 148 -3.70 -0.86 0.05
C ALA A 148 -4.79 -1.72 0.68
N ALA A 149 -6.06 -1.51 0.31
CA ALA A 149 -7.18 -2.34 0.77
C ALA A 149 -7.01 -3.81 0.37
N THR A 150 -6.59 -4.05 -0.88
CA THR A 150 -6.31 -5.41 -1.39
C THR A 150 -5.16 -6.07 -0.65
N HIS A 151 -4.08 -5.32 -0.41
CA HIS A 151 -2.92 -5.83 0.31
C HIS A 151 -3.28 -6.21 1.74
N LEU A 152 -4.03 -5.37 2.45
CA LEU A 152 -4.49 -5.65 3.81
C LEU A 152 -5.36 -6.92 3.89
N VAL A 153 -6.38 -7.06 3.03
CA VAL A 153 -7.24 -8.25 3.01
C VAL A 153 -6.44 -9.53 2.71
N ASN A 154 -5.57 -9.48 1.70
CA ASN A 154 -4.73 -10.63 1.35
C ASN A 154 -3.72 -10.98 2.44
N TRP A 155 -3.14 -9.98 3.08
CA TRP A 155 -2.19 -10.15 4.18
C TRP A 155 -2.88 -10.81 5.38
N LEU A 156 -4.07 -10.32 5.76
CA LEU A 156 -4.86 -10.91 6.86
C LEU A 156 -5.29 -12.34 6.55
N ALA A 157 -5.69 -12.65 5.31
CA ALA A 157 -6.03 -14.01 4.91
C ALA A 157 -4.86 -14.99 5.08
N VAL A 158 -3.63 -14.53 4.83
CA VAL A 158 -2.43 -15.35 5.05
C VAL A 158 -2.08 -15.43 6.54
N ALA A 159 -2.05 -14.30 7.23
CA ALA A 159 -1.61 -14.24 8.63
C ALA A 159 -2.57 -14.97 9.59
N LEU A 160 -3.89 -14.87 9.36
CA LEU A 160 -4.90 -15.43 10.26
C LEU A 160 -5.26 -16.90 9.93
N TYR A 161 -5.16 -17.29 8.64
CA TYR A 161 -5.65 -18.60 8.20
C TYR A 161 -4.59 -19.46 7.49
N GLY A 162 -3.40 -18.91 7.21
CA GLY A 162 -2.35 -19.62 6.48
C GLY A 162 -2.72 -19.90 5.00
N HIS A 163 -3.67 -19.15 4.43
CA HIS A 163 -4.20 -19.43 3.09
C HIS A 163 -3.12 -19.32 2.00
N GLY A 164 -3.00 -20.37 1.22
CA GLY A 164 -2.24 -20.37 -0.03
C GLY A 164 -2.94 -19.55 -1.14
N PRO A 165 -2.34 -19.40 -2.31
CA PRO A 165 -2.85 -18.52 -3.36
C PRO A 165 -4.29 -18.81 -3.80
N ASP A 166 -4.68 -20.08 -3.92
CA ASP A 166 -6.02 -20.47 -4.36
C ASP A 166 -7.06 -20.30 -3.28
N GLU A 167 -6.74 -20.70 -2.05
CA GLU A 167 -7.58 -20.54 -0.87
C GLU A 167 -7.83 -19.07 -0.57
N ARG A 168 -6.79 -18.24 -0.66
CA ARG A 168 -6.91 -16.78 -0.49
C ARG A 168 -7.85 -16.17 -1.52
N ARG A 169 -7.80 -16.60 -2.79
CA ARG A 169 -8.74 -16.13 -3.81
C ARG A 169 -10.19 -16.55 -3.51
N ALA A 170 -10.38 -17.77 -3.04
CA ALA A 170 -11.71 -18.25 -2.63
C ALA A 170 -12.24 -17.48 -1.42
N PHE A 171 -11.38 -17.25 -0.42
CA PHE A 171 -11.68 -16.45 0.76
C PHE A 171 -12.11 -15.02 0.40
N VAL A 172 -11.32 -14.31 -0.42
CA VAL A 172 -11.63 -12.94 -0.85
C VAL A 172 -12.97 -12.89 -1.60
N ARG A 173 -13.25 -13.86 -2.50
CA ARG A 173 -14.53 -13.92 -3.22
C ARG A 173 -15.70 -14.15 -2.28
N SER A 174 -15.58 -15.05 -1.31
CA SER A 174 -16.62 -15.33 -0.33
C SER A 174 -16.92 -14.10 0.53
N SER A 175 -15.86 -13.44 1.03
CA SER A 175 -16.01 -12.21 1.82
C SER A 175 -16.60 -11.06 1.00
N ALA A 176 -16.26 -10.97 -0.30
CA ALA A 176 -16.85 -9.98 -1.21
C ALA A 176 -18.35 -10.20 -1.46
N GLN A 177 -18.86 -11.40 -1.21
CA GLN A 177 -20.31 -11.73 -1.23
C GLN A 177 -21.00 -11.48 0.12
N GLY A 178 -20.29 -10.89 1.09
CA GLY A 178 -20.79 -10.58 2.41
C GLY A 178 -20.72 -11.73 3.42
N VAL A 179 -19.99 -12.81 3.12
CA VAL A 179 -19.77 -13.91 4.07
C VAL A 179 -18.65 -13.51 5.04
N PRO A 180 -18.94 -13.28 6.32
CA PRO A 180 -17.92 -12.87 7.27
C PRO A 180 -16.98 -14.04 7.60
N PRO A 181 -15.68 -13.78 7.70
CA PRO A 181 -14.73 -14.75 8.22
C PRO A 181 -15.05 -15.14 9.67
N THR A 182 -14.72 -16.38 10.04
CA THR A 182 -15.00 -16.91 11.39
C THR A 182 -13.70 -17.16 12.15
N GLY A 183 -13.76 -17.23 13.48
CA GLY A 183 -12.60 -17.52 14.34
C GLY A 183 -11.67 -16.33 14.58
N ILE A 184 -12.10 -15.13 14.23
CA ILE A 184 -11.37 -13.87 14.41
C ILE A 184 -12.29 -12.82 15.07
N PRO A 185 -11.72 -11.73 15.63
CA PRO A 185 -12.51 -10.62 16.16
C PRO A 185 -13.47 -10.02 15.11
N ALA A 186 -14.66 -9.62 15.56
CA ALA A 186 -15.68 -9.06 14.68
C ALA A 186 -15.19 -7.85 13.88
N ALA A 187 -14.42 -6.96 14.52
CA ALA A 187 -13.87 -5.78 13.86
C ALA A 187 -12.97 -6.13 12.66
N LEU A 188 -12.16 -7.20 12.78
CA LEU A 188 -11.34 -7.69 11.67
C LEU A 188 -12.19 -8.34 10.57
N ALA A 189 -13.22 -9.09 10.96
CA ALA A 189 -14.16 -9.69 10.01
C ALA A 189 -14.89 -8.60 9.19
N ASP A 190 -15.37 -7.57 9.86
CA ASP A 190 -16.06 -6.42 9.23
C ASP A 190 -15.13 -5.65 8.28
N LEU A 191 -13.87 -5.44 8.68
CA LEU A 191 -12.85 -4.81 7.83
C LEU A 191 -12.60 -5.64 6.56
N ILE A 192 -12.46 -6.96 6.72
CA ILE A 192 -12.23 -7.87 5.57
C ILE A 192 -13.46 -7.85 4.64
N VAL A 193 -14.68 -7.98 5.15
CA VAL A 193 -15.92 -7.96 4.34
C VAL A 193 -16.09 -6.62 3.62
N ARG A 194 -15.77 -5.51 4.29
CA ARG A 194 -15.83 -4.17 3.70
C ARG A 194 -14.90 -4.00 2.51
N ASP A 195 -13.68 -4.52 2.62
CA ASP A 195 -12.60 -4.30 1.64
C ASP A 195 -12.50 -5.44 0.60
N ALA A 196 -13.08 -6.60 0.86
CA ALA A 196 -13.04 -7.75 -0.05
C ALA A 196 -13.60 -7.46 -1.46
N PRO A 197 -14.65 -6.64 -1.68
CA PRO A 197 -15.12 -6.32 -3.03
C PRO A 197 -14.05 -5.66 -3.91
N VAL A 198 -13.33 -4.67 -3.39
CA VAL A 198 -12.22 -4.05 -4.15
C VAL A 198 -11.04 -5.01 -4.28
N ALA A 199 -10.75 -5.81 -3.26
CA ALA A 199 -9.68 -6.81 -3.30
C ALA A 199 -9.96 -7.90 -4.36
N ALA A 200 -11.21 -8.29 -4.56
CA ALA A 200 -11.59 -9.24 -5.62
C ALA A 200 -11.35 -8.67 -7.03
N VAL A 201 -11.70 -7.40 -7.26
CA VAL A 201 -11.48 -6.72 -8.55
C VAL A 201 -9.99 -6.58 -8.83
N MET A 202 -9.22 -6.09 -7.88
CA MET A 202 -7.76 -5.92 -8.00
C MET A 202 -7.05 -7.27 -8.14
N GLY A 203 -7.46 -8.28 -7.39
CA GLY A 203 -6.89 -9.62 -7.46
C GLY A 203 -7.10 -10.27 -8.84
N GLU A 204 -8.26 -10.09 -9.46
CA GLU A 204 -8.51 -10.56 -10.82
C GLU A 204 -7.69 -9.79 -11.85
N PHE A 205 -7.57 -8.47 -11.69
CA PHE A 205 -6.69 -7.65 -12.53
C PHE A 205 -5.24 -8.14 -12.46
N TYR A 206 -4.67 -8.35 -11.26
CA TYR A 206 -3.29 -8.83 -11.10
C TYR A 206 -3.09 -10.24 -11.67
N ARG A 207 -4.07 -11.12 -11.49
CA ARG A 207 -4.02 -12.47 -12.07
C ARG A 207 -3.90 -12.41 -13.60
N ARG A 208 -4.72 -11.60 -14.24
CA ARG A 208 -4.70 -11.41 -15.69
C ARG A 208 -3.43 -10.72 -16.16
N PHE A 209 -3.01 -9.68 -15.47
CA PHE A 209 -1.78 -8.93 -15.75
C PHE A 209 -0.54 -9.81 -15.69
N GLN A 210 -0.48 -10.75 -14.75
CA GLN A 210 0.64 -11.68 -14.60
C GLN A 210 0.60 -12.86 -15.56
N ARG A 211 -0.60 -13.41 -15.83
CA ARG A 211 -0.74 -14.68 -16.53
C ARG A 211 -1.16 -14.55 -18.00
N GLU A 212 -1.84 -13.47 -18.35
CA GLU A 212 -2.37 -13.29 -19.70
C GLU A 212 -1.56 -12.25 -20.48
N SER A 213 -1.47 -11.01 -19.99
CA SER A 213 -0.73 -9.94 -20.66
C SER A 213 -0.46 -8.76 -19.75
N ARG A 214 0.73 -8.17 -19.86
CA ARG A 214 1.07 -6.88 -19.23
C ARG A 214 0.27 -5.70 -19.82
N ALA A 215 -0.42 -5.90 -20.94
CA ALA A 215 -1.29 -4.90 -21.56
C ALA A 215 -2.76 -4.98 -21.08
N VAL A 216 -3.09 -5.82 -20.09
CA VAL A 216 -4.44 -5.86 -19.51
C VAL A 216 -4.79 -4.49 -18.94
N PRO A 217 -5.91 -3.86 -19.36
CA PRO A 217 -6.27 -2.55 -18.87
C PRO A 217 -6.65 -2.60 -17.38
N TYR A 218 -6.20 -1.57 -16.65
CA TYR A 218 -6.58 -1.38 -15.26
C TYR A 218 -8.09 -1.10 -15.13
N PRO A 219 -8.83 -1.79 -14.27
CA PRO A 219 -10.28 -1.66 -14.15
C PRO A 219 -10.70 -0.44 -13.32
N ALA A 220 -10.26 0.75 -13.70
CA ALA A 220 -10.42 2.00 -12.94
C ALA A 220 -11.86 2.29 -12.51
N ALA A 221 -12.82 2.12 -13.42
CA ALA A 221 -14.23 2.40 -13.13
C ALA A 221 -14.80 1.45 -12.06
N GLU A 222 -14.41 0.17 -12.13
CA GLU A 222 -14.86 -0.85 -11.18
C GLU A 222 -14.24 -0.62 -9.80
N VAL A 223 -12.92 -0.41 -9.74
CA VAL A 223 -12.20 -0.09 -8.49
C VAL A 223 -12.82 1.13 -7.82
N ARG A 224 -13.04 2.20 -8.58
CA ARG A 224 -13.69 3.43 -8.08
C ARG A 224 -15.10 3.17 -7.56
N ARG A 225 -15.87 2.32 -8.23
CA ARG A 225 -17.21 1.93 -7.77
C ARG A 225 -17.15 1.23 -6.42
N GLN A 226 -16.27 0.24 -6.26
CA GLN A 226 -16.13 -0.51 -5.02
C GLN A 226 -15.61 0.37 -3.86
N LEU A 227 -14.67 1.28 -4.13
CA LEU A 227 -14.18 2.22 -3.12
C LEU A 227 -15.25 3.21 -2.63
N ARG A 228 -16.21 3.61 -3.49
CA ARG A 228 -17.33 4.48 -3.08
C ARG A 228 -18.33 3.80 -2.16
N THR A 229 -18.50 2.50 -2.28
CA THR A 229 -19.41 1.71 -1.41
C THR A 229 -18.76 1.38 -0.08
N ARG A 230 -17.44 1.58 0.05
CA ARG A 230 -16.69 1.37 1.27
C ARG A 230 -17.13 2.38 2.33
N ARG A 231 -17.75 1.90 3.42
CA ARG A 231 -18.07 2.77 4.55
C ARG A 231 -16.76 3.31 5.15
N PRO A 232 -16.62 4.63 5.35
CA PRO A 232 -15.42 5.17 6.00
C PRO A 232 -15.29 4.60 7.42
N PRO A 233 -14.06 4.46 7.95
CA PRO A 233 -13.85 4.06 9.32
C PRO A 233 -14.58 5.03 10.26
N GLU A 234 -15.19 4.52 11.33
CA GLU A 234 -15.82 5.38 12.33
C GLU A 234 -14.75 6.27 12.96
N PRO A 235 -15.03 7.58 13.10
CA PRO A 235 -14.08 8.46 13.79
C PRO A 235 -13.91 7.95 15.23
N PRO A 236 -12.70 8.05 15.81
CA PRO A 236 -12.47 7.64 17.17
C PRO A 236 -13.46 8.35 18.08
N VAL A 237 -14.12 7.59 18.97
CA VAL A 237 -14.94 8.16 20.04
C VAL A 237 -13.98 8.96 20.93
N VAL A 238 -13.94 10.27 20.74
CA VAL A 238 -13.24 11.18 21.64
C VAL A 238 -14.06 11.20 22.92
N PRO A 239 -13.54 10.73 24.06
CA PRO A 239 -14.25 10.86 25.33
C PRO A 239 -14.50 12.36 25.57
N ASP A 240 -15.73 12.71 25.91
CA ASP A 240 -16.15 14.08 26.13
C ASP A 240 -15.33 14.67 27.29
N ALA A 241 -14.33 15.49 26.99
CA ALA A 241 -13.45 16.15 27.98
C ALA A 241 -14.15 17.28 28.78
N GLN A 242 -15.50 17.27 28.81
CA GLN A 242 -16.29 18.33 29.47
C GLN A 242 -17.00 17.90 30.77
N ALA A 243 -16.71 16.70 31.29
CA ALA A 243 -17.43 16.23 32.50
C ALA A 243 -16.74 16.56 33.84
N GLU A 244 -15.62 17.31 33.88
CA GLU A 244 -15.00 17.74 35.13
C GLU A 244 -14.70 19.24 35.15
N ARG A 245 -15.75 20.07 35.26
CA ARG A 245 -15.59 21.38 35.91
C ARG A 245 -15.82 21.21 37.39
N PRO A 246 -14.82 21.38 38.27
CA PRO A 246 -15.07 21.50 39.68
C PRO A 246 -15.83 22.80 39.93
N GLU A 247 -16.99 22.69 40.57
CA GLU A 247 -17.71 23.85 41.13
C GLU A 247 -16.75 24.69 41.96
N ALA A 248 -16.55 25.92 41.55
CA ALA A 248 -15.89 26.93 42.37
C ALA A 248 -16.78 27.20 43.60
N ALA A 249 -16.40 26.59 44.74
CA ALA A 249 -16.96 26.95 46.02
C ALA A 249 -16.64 28.42 46.31
N GLY A 250 -17.67 29.22 46.35
CA GLY A 250 -17.57 30.59 46.83
C GLY A 250 -17.29 30.65 48.32
N ARG A 251 -16.38 31.54 48.68
CA ARG A 251 -16.44 32.54 49.76
C ARG A 251 -15.18 33.39 49.72
#